data_6bb0772aae82abdc6ea1f2a4a7cf6b99
#
_entry.id   6bb0772aae82abdc6ea1f2a4a7cf6b99
#
_cell.length_a   1.000
_cell.length_b   1.000
_cell.length_c   1.000
_cell.angle_alpha   90.00
_cell.angle_beta   90.00
_cell.angle_gamma   90.00
#
_symmetry.space_group_name_H-M   'P 1'
#
loop_
_entity.id
_entity.type
_entity.pdbx_description
1 polymer ?
#
loop_
_entity_poly.entity_id
_entity_poly.type
_entity_poly.pdbx_seq_one_letter_code
_entity_poly.pdbx_strand_id
1 'polypeptide(L)'
;LPMPSQYEELPAGEHPDLYPEVNFQQQWEDGDDNNRWWRFDPRVEWLIDTLKMLKQFKVLVICAHAETALDLEDALRLRSGISATVFHEGMSILERDRAAAYFADEEFGAQVLICSEIGSEGRNFQFAHHLVLFDLPAHPDLLEQRIGRLDRIGQRHTIQLHVPHLENSAQQRLFQWYHQALNAFLNTCPTGNALQHEFGPRLLPLLDGGEDKAWDALLAEGRARREALEAELHSGRDRLLELNSGGAGEGEALVEAIEEQDDDFALPIYMERLFDAYGIHSEDHSENALILKPSEKMLDAGFPLGDAEGVT
;
A
#
# COMPACT_ATOMS: atom_id res chain seq x y z
N LEU A 1 -21.03 1.54 12.18
CA LEU A 1 -21.32 2.89 12.70
C LEU A 1 -22.62 3.40 12.06
N PRO A 2 -23.49 4.11 12.79
CA PRO A 2 -24.75 4.61 12.25
C PRO A 2 -24.52 5.58 11.09
N MET A 3 -25.43 5.53 10.09
CA MET A 3 -25.42 6.47 8.97
C MET A 3 -25.89 7.85 9.44
N PRO A 4 -25.13 8.93 9.21
CA PRO A 4 -25.60 10.28 9.50
C PRO A 4 -26.73 10.73 8.55
N SER A 5 -27.72 11.44 9.08
CA SER A 5 -28.84 11.96 8.28
C SER A 5 -28.37 12.88 7.14
N GLN A 6 -27.30 13.61 7.34
CA GLN A 6 -26.72 14.50 6.34
C GLN A 6 -26.25 13.74 5.08
N TYR A 7 -25.82 12.48 5.25
CA TYR A 7 -25.44 11.63 4.10
C TYR A 7 -26.67 10.96 3.45
N GLU A 8 -27.72 10.67 4.21
CA GLU A 8 -28.98 10.13 3.67
C GLU A 8 -29.69 11.12 2.73
N GLU A 9 -29.46 12.42 2.91
CA GLU A 9 -30.02 13.49 2.08
C GLU A 9 -29.22 13.74 0.79
N LEU A 10 -28.04 13.09 0.61
CA LEU A 10 -27.26 13.24 -0.60
C LEU A 10 -27.98 12.62 -1.81
N PRO A 11 -27.97 13.29 -2.97
CA PRO A 11 -28.55 12.70 -4.18
C PRO A 11 -27.81 11.45 -4.59
N ALA A 12 -28.55 10.45 -5.07
CA ALA A 12 -27.96 9.23 -5.61
C ALA A 12 -27.04 9.58 -6.79
N GLY A 13 -25.78 9.13 -6.70
CA GLY A 13 -24.77 9.29 -7.74
C GLY A 13 -24.89 8.22 -8.83
N GLU A 14 -24.08 8.35 -9.87
CA GLU A 14 -23.94 7.30 -10.92
C GLU A 14 -23.16 6.07 -10.43
N HIS A 15 -22.42 6.22 -9.34
CA HIS A 15 -21.57 5.19 -8.74
C HIS A 15 -21.88 5.01 -7.25
N PRO A 16 -21.58 3.80 -6.69
CA PRO A 16 -21.74 3.52 -5.27
C PRO A 16 -21.05 4.56 -4.40
N ASP A 17 -21.76 5.03 -3.37
CA ASP A 17 -21.22 6.03 -2.46
C ASP A 17 -20.26 5.39 -1.44
N LEU A 18 -19.02 5.24 -1.86
CA LEU A 18 -17.93 4.78 -1.00
C LEU A 18 -17.27 5.90 -0.21
N TYR A 19 -17.45 7.14 -0.63
CA TYR A 19 -16.79 8.34 -0.11
C TYR A 19 -17.81 9.45 0.17
N PRO A 20 -18.75 9.26 1.10
CA PRO A 20 -19.85 10.19 1.33
C PRO A 20 -19.38 11.59 1.77
N GLU A 21 -18.22 11.68 2.44
CA GLU A 21 -17.60 12.94 2.82
C GLU A 21 -17.22 13.79 1.59
N VAL A 22 -16.74 13.16 0.53
CA VAL A 22 -16.36 13.87 -0.71
C VAL A 22 -17.60 14.40 -1.42
N ASN A 23 -18.65 13.57 -1.53
CA ASN A 23 -19.92 13.97 -2.13
C ASN A 23 -20.58 15.07 -1.32
N PHE A 24 -20.50 15.03 0.00
CA PHE A 24 -21.00 16.09 0.88
C PHE A 24 -20.24 17.41 0.65
N GLN A 25 -18.90 17.37 0.61
CA GLN A 25 -18.08 18.56 0.37
C GLN A 25 -18.38 19.23 -0.97
N GLN A 26 -18.59 18.48 -2.04
CA GLN A 26 -18.89 19.01 -3.37
C GLN A 26 -20.20 19.78 -3.44
N GLN A 27 -21.16 19.49 -2.57
CA GLN A 27 -22.45 20.21 -2.51
C GLN A 27 -22.37 21.54 -1.76
N TRP A 28 -21.37 21.68 -0.90
CA TRP A 28 -21.22 22.84 0.00
C TRP A 28 -19.91 23.58 -0.29
N GLU A 29 -19.75 24.07 -1.54
CA GLU A 29 -18.55 24.81 -1.99
C GLU A 29 -18.29 26.12 -1.21
N ASP A 30 -19.23 26.64 -0.46
CA ASP A 30 -19.06 27.84 0.34
C ASP A 30 -18.64 27.50 1.77
N GLY A 31 -17.40 27.77 2.07
CA GLY A 31 -16.64 27.59 3.30
C GLY A 31 -17.25 28.06 4.62
N ASP A 32 -18.47 27.65 4.93
CA ASP A 32 -19.02 27.77 6.27
C ASP A 32 -18.39 26.68 7.16
N ASP A 33 -17.55 27.13 8.10
CA ASP A 33 -16.92 26.25 9.10
C ASP A 33 -17.91 25.39 9.89
N ASN A 34 -19.20 25.70 9.86
CA ASN A 34 -20.25 24.94 10.52
C ASN A 34 -20.64 23.67 9.73
N ASN A 35 -20.38 23.62 8.42
CA ASN A 35 -20.76 22.53 7.51
C ASN A 35 -19.61 21.55 7.22
N ARG A 36 -18.65 21.41 8.12
CA ARG A 36 -17.58 20.44 7.98
C ARG A 36 -18.10 19.02 8.24
N TRP A 37 -17.99 18.11 7.29
CA TRP A 37 -18.43 16.71 7.39
C TRP A 37 -17.86 15.99 8.62
N TRP A 38 -16.61 16.25 8.97
CA TRP A 38 -15.94 15.62 10.12
C TRP A 38 -16.52 16.00 11.49
N ARG A 39 -17.47 16.93 11.54
CA ARG A 39 -18.17 17.30 12.79
C ARG A 39 -19.27 16.32 13.16
N PHE A 40 -19.92 15.71 12.16
CA PHE A 40 -21.06 14.80 12.37
C PHE A 40 -20.78 13.36 11.94
N ASP A 41 -19.73 13.09 11.17
CA ASP A 41 -19.37 11.75 10.72
C ASP A 41 -18.90 10.88 11.90
N PRO A 42 -19.59 9.79 12.24
CA PRO A 42 -19.24 8.94 13.37
C PRO A 42 -17.92 8.21 13.20
N ARG A 43 -17.41 8.07 11.96
CA ARG A 43 -16.08 7.49 11.71
C ARG A 43 -14.98 8.36 12.30
N VAL A 44 -15.16 9.69 12.33
CA VAL A 44 -14.19 10.61 12.92
C VAL A 44 -14.18 10.52 14.45
N GLU A 45 -15.35 10.44 15.08
CA GLU A 45 -15.44 10.20 16.54
C GLU A 45 -14.80 8.86 16.92
N TRP A 46 -15.15 7.82 16.19
CA TRP A 46 -14.56 6.51 16.35
C TRP A 46 -13.03 6.52 16.17
N LEU A 47 -12.52 7.26 15.17
CA LEU A 47 -11.09 7.41 14.94
C LEU A 47 -10.41 8.07 16.14
N ILE A 48 -10.96 9.18 16.64
CA ILE A 48 -10.45 9.89 17.81
C ILE A 48 -10.38 8.95 19.02
N ASP A 49 -11.42 8.20 19.29
CA ASP A 49 -11.47 7.29 20.45
C ASP A 49 -10.51 6.11 20.28
N THR A 50 -10.39 5.56 19.07
CA THR A 50 -9.41 4.52 18.74
C THR A 50 -7.99 5.02 18.95
N LEU A 51 -7.66 6.23 18.49
CA LEU A 51 -6.33 6.83 18.67
C LEU A 51 -6.00 7.13 20.14
N LYS A 52 -6.99 7.52 20.95
CA LYS A 52 -6.81 7.66 22.39
C LYS A 52 -6.48 6.34 23.08
N MET A 53 -7.14 5.25 22.67
CA MET A 53 -6.84 3.90 23.15
C MET A 53 -5.43 3.43 22.71
N LEU A 54 -5.02 3.79 21.50
CA LEU A 54 -3.74 3.45 20.90
C LEU A 54 -2.63 4.49 21.18
N LYS A 55 -2.74 5.27 22.24
CA LYS A 55 -1.85 6.41 22.55
C LYS A 55 -0.35 6.06 22.53
N GLN A 56 0.02 4.81 22.83
CA GLN A 56 1.40 4.36 22.88
C GLN A 56 1.94 3.85 21.53
N PHE A 57 1.09 3.80 20.51
CA PHE A 57 1.44 3.23 19.22
C PHE A 57 1.39 4.27 18.12
N LYS A 58 2.25 4.10 17.13
CA LYS A 58 2.17 4.82 15.86
C LYS A 58 1.08 4.20 15.01
N VAL A 59 0.21 5.03 14.46
CA VAL A 59 -0.94 4.59 13.67
C VAL A 59 -0.86 5.20 12.28
N LEU A 60 -0.91 4.35 11.26
CA LEU A 60 -1.06 4.77 9.87
C LEU A 60 -2.54 4.81 9.52
N VAL A 61 -3.03 5.93 9.02
CA VAL A 61 -4.39 6.09 8.50
C VAL A 61 -4.30 6.29 6.99
N ILE A 62 -5.03 5.50 6.22
CA ILE A 62 -5.08 5.64 4.76
C ILE A 62 -6.52 5.94 4.34
N CYS A 63 -6.70 6.94 3.50
CA CYS A 63 -7.95 7.30 2.83
C CYS A 63 -7.70 7.48 1.33
N ALA A 64 -8.76 7.51 0.53
CA ALA A 64 -8.65 7.61 -0.92
C ALA A 64 -8.19 9.01 -1.38
N HIS A 65 -8.63 10.07 -0.72
CA HIS A 65 -8.49 11.44 -1.21
C HIS A 65 -7.61 12.31 -0.30
N ALA A 66 -6.81 13.19 -0.93
CA ALA A 66 -5.96 14.16 -0.22
C ALA A 66 -6.77 15.10 0.67
N GLU A 67 -7.93 15.57 0.18
CA GLU A 67 -8.82 16.46 0.91
C GLU A 67 -9.36 15.80 2.20
N THR A 68 -9.76 14.53 2.12
CA THR A 68 -10.15 13.74 3.29
C THR A 68 -8.99 13.63 4.30
N ALA A 69 -7.75 13.43 3.82
CA ALA A 69 -6.58 13.36 4.70
C ALA A 69 -6.32 14.68 5.45
N LEU A 70 -6.42 15.82 4.76
CA LEU A 70 -6.26 17.15 5.33
C LEU A 70 -7.36 17.48 6.34
N ASP A 71 -8.60 17.16 6.01
CA ASP A 71 -9.75 17.35 6.90
C ASP A 71 -9.68 16.49 8.16
N LEU A 72 -9.17 15.27 8.05
CA LEU A 72 -8.93 14.40 9.21
C LEU A 72 -7.83 14.95 10.11
N GLU A 73 -6.76 15.50 9.55
CA GLU A 73 -5.71 16.16 10.35
C GLU A 73 -6.27 17.36 11.12
N ASP A 74 -7.04 18.22 10.45
CA ASP A 74 -7.73 19.35 11.09
C ASP A 74 -8.71 18.87 12.18
N ALA A 75 -9.49 17.84 11.92
CA ALA A 75 -10.41 17.25 12.91
C ALA A 75 -9.67 16.74 14.16
N LEU A 76 -8.58 16.01 13.98
CA LEU A 76 -7.77 15.49 15.07
C LEU A 76 -7.15 16.62 15.89
N ARG A 77 -6.60 17.62 15.23
CA ARG A 77 -6.01 18.80 15.86
C ARG A 77 -7.04 19.60 16.65
N LEU A 78 -8.19 19.91 16.04
CA LEU A 78 -9.20 20.81 16.61
C LEU A 78 -10.07 20.14 17.68
N ARG A 79 -10.41 18.85 17.53
CA ARG A 79 -11.32 18.14 18.42
C ARG A 79 -10.63 17.39 19.55
N SER A 80 -9.39 16.96 19.37
CA SER A 80 -8.73 16.07 20.33
C SER A 80 -7.32 16.48 20.73
N GLY A 81 -6.66 17.36 19.97
CA GLY A 81 -5.26 17.71 20.20
C GLY A 81 -4.29 16.55 19.94
N ILE A 82 -4.72 15.50 19.25
CA ILE A 82 -3.85 14.39 18.84
C ILE A 82 -2.89 14.90 17.77
N SER A 83 -1.59 14.64 17.98
CA SER A 83 -0.55 15.01 17.03
C SER A 83 -0.61 14.12 15.81
N ALA A 84 -0.94 14.70 14.67
CA ALA A 84 -1.00 14.05 13.37
C ALA A 84 -0.14 14.79 12.35
N THR A 85 0.25 14.10 11.29
CA THR A 85 0.86 14.68 10.10
C THR A 85 0.25 14.03 8.87
N VAL A 86 0.28 14.73 7.75
CA VAL A 86 -0.31 14.27 6.48
C VAL A 86 0.74 13.95 5.44
N PHE A 87 0.34 13.10 4.49
CA PHE A 87 1.18 12.68 3.39
C PHE A 87 0.31 12.48 2.14
N HIS A 88 0.35 13.42 1.21
CA HIS A 88 -0.51 13.40 0.03
C HIS A 88 0.24 13.84 -1.24
N GLU A 89 -0.35 13.65 -2.40
CA GLU A 89 0.22 13.89 -3.71
C GLU A 89 0.63 15.34 -3.97
N GLY A 90 -0.07 16.30 -3.37
CA GLY A 90 0.23 17.73 -3.50
C GLY A 90 1.48 18.21 -2.77
N MET A 91 2.10 17.36 -1.92
CA MET A 91 3.30 17.71 -1.17
C MET A 91 4.56 17.51 -2.02
N SER A 92 5.54 18.40 -1.86
CA SER A 92 6.89 18.22 -2.38
C SER A 92 7.61 17.04 -1.70
N ILE A 93 8.65 16.52 -2.33
CA ILE A 93 9.47 15.42 -1.77
C ILE A 93 9.99 15.80 -0.37
N LEU A 94 10.47 17.03 -0.20
CA LEU A 94 11.01 17.51 1.07
C LEU A 94 9.95 17.56 2.18
N GLU A 95 8.73 17.98 1.87
CA GLU A 95 7.63 17.98 2.82
C GLU A 95 7.24 16.57 3.23
N ARG A 96 7.20 15.64 2.27
CA ARG A 96 6.95 14.22 2.52
C ARG A 96 8.03 13.61 3.41
N ASP A 97 9.31 13.94 3.18
CA ASP A 97 10.42 13.46 4.01
C ASP A 97 10.31 13.97 5.45
N ARG A 98 9.95 15.23 5.62
CA ARG A 98 9.73 15.82 6.95
C ARG A 98 8.55 15.18 7.67
N ALA A 99 7.44 14.96 6.98
CA ALA A 99 6.26 14.29 7.56
C ALA A 99 6.60 12.85 7.98
N ALA A 100 7.30 12.10 7.13
CA ALA A 100 7.74 10.75 7.44
C ALA A 100 8.71 10.71 8.63
N ALA A 101 9.68 11.62 8.68
CA ALA A 101 10.63 11.74 9.78
C ALA A 101 9.92 12.13 11.09
N TYR A 102 8.96 13.05 11.03
CA TYR A 102 8.16 13.44 12.19
C TYR A 102 7.27 12.28 12.70
N PHE A 103 6.71 11.48 11.81
CA PHE A 103 5.98 10.27 12.20
C PHE A 103 6.89 9.20 12.80
N ALA A 104 8.12 9.06 12.31
CA ALA A 104 9.08 8.05 12.78
C ALA A 104 9.69 8.40 14.14
N ASP A 105 9.67 9.66 14.56
CA ASP A 105 10.20 10.10 15.85
C ASP A 105 9.32 9.53 16.99
N GLU A 106 9.91 8.66 17.83
CA GLU A 106 9.21 7.98 18.92
C GLU A 106 8.93 8.89 20.11
N GLU A 107 9.76 9.91 20.33
CA GLU A 107 9.73 10.74 21.54
C GLU A 107 8.88 12.02 21.36
N PHE A 108 9.10 12.73 20.26
CA PHE A 108 8.47 14.03 20.00
C PHE A 108 7.61 14.06 18.72
N GLY A 109 7.54 12.95 18.02
CA GLY A 109 6.87 12.87 16.73
C GLY A 109 5.36 12.71 16.79
N ALA A 110 4.74 12.81 15.61
CA ALA A 110 3.31 12.57 15.47
C ALA A 110 2.93 11.13 15.86
N GLN A 111 1.81 10.97 16.57
CA GLN A 111 1.22 9.66 16.81
C GLN A 111 0.66 9.05 15.51
N VAL A 112 0.13 9.91 14.64
CA VAL A 112 -0.64 9.51 13.47
C VAL A 112 -0.03 10.08 12.20
N LEU A 113 0.11 9.22 11.19
CA LEU A 113 0.34 9.64 9.81
C LEU A 113 -0.92 9.35 8.99
N ILE A 114 -1.48 10.38 8.36
CA ILE A 114 -2.66 10.27 7.52
C ILE A 114 -2.20 10.38 6.06
N CYS A 115 -2.46 9.34 5.27
CA CYS A 115 -2.03 9.28 3.87
C CYS A 115 -3.24 9.26 2.93
N SER A 116 -3.12 9.98 1.81
CA SER A 116 -3.94 9.68 0.63
C SER A 116 -3.42 8.44 -0.10
N GLU A 117 -4.19 7.92 -1.05
CA GLU A 117 -3.83 6.73 -1.85
C GLU A 117 -2.43 6.87 -2.48
N ILE A 118 -2.23 7.93 -3.25
CA ILE A 118 -0.99 8.18 -3.99
C ILE A 118 0.14 8.60 -3.04
N GLY A 119 -0.19 9.34 -1.99
CA GLY A 119 0.78 9.84 -1.03
C GLY A 119 1.59 8.74 -0.35
N SER A 120 1.00 7.57 -0.14
CA SER A 120 1.63 6.47 0.59
C SER A 120 2.67 5.68 -0.21
N GLU A 121 2.81 5.88 -1.51
CA GLU A 121 3.69 5.07 -2.37
C GLU A 121 5.18 5.19 -2.01
N GLY A 122 5.90 4.07 -2.10
CA GLY A 122 7.36 4.00 -1.99
C GLY A 122 7.95 4.12 -0.58
N ARG A 123 7.16 4.35 0.46
CA ARG A 123 7.65 4.48 1.85
C ARG A 123 7.47 3.21 2.68
N ASN A 124 8.34 3.05 3.67
CA ASN A 124 8.35 1.95 4.60
C ASN A 124 8.06 2.46 6.02
N PHE A 125 7.00 1.94 6.63
CA PHE A 125 6.56 2.31 7.97
C PHE A 125 6.50 1.08 8.91
N GLN A 126 7.44 0.13 8.77
CA GLN A 126 7.50 -1.13 9.53
C GLN A 126 7.55 -0.96 11.05
N PHE A 127 7.91 0.22 11.55
CA PHE A 127 7.87 0.52 12.98
C PHE A 127 6.43 0.68 13.51
N ALA A 128 5.45 0.92 12.64
CA ALA A 128 4.03 0.91 12.97
C ALA A 128 3.42 -0.45 12.64
N HIS A 129 2.39 -0.86 13.39
CA HIS A 129 1.64 -2.09 13.16
C HIS A 129 0.12 -1.92 13.30
N HIS A 130 -0.35 -0.69 13.49
CA HIS A 130 -1.76 -0.33 13.45
C HIS A 130 -2.04 0.43 12.15
N LEU A 131 -2.97 -0.09 11.34
CA LEU A 131 -3.43 0.50 10.09
C LEU A 131 -4.93 0.76 10.19
N VAL A 132 -5.33 2.02 10.04
CA VAL A 132 -6.72 2.41 9.84
C VAL A 132 -6.96 2.59 8.35
N LEU A 133 -7.84 1.80 7.79
CA LEU A 133 -8.38 1.98 6.45
C LEU A 133 -9.68 2.80 6.62
N PHE A 134 -9.56 4.14 6.55
CA PHE A 134 -10.67 5.05 6.80
C PHE A 134 -11.81 4.87 5.80
N ASP A 135 -11.44 4.51 4.59
CA ASP A 135 -12.30 4.00 3.53
C ASP A 135 -11.67 2.77 2.87
N LEU A 136 -12.44 2.02 2.12
CA LEU A 136 -11.97 0.86 1.37
C LEU A 136 -11.91 1.18 -0.12
N PRO A 137 -10.82 0.85 -0.80
CA PRO A 137 -10.72 1.00 -2.25
C PRO A 137 -11.66 0.00 -2.94
N ALA A 138 -12.18 0.37 -4.10
CA ALA A 138 -13.04 -0.53 -4.89
C ALA A 138 -12.27 -1.71 -5.50
N HIS A 139 -10.93 -1.60 -5.64
CA HIS A 139 -10.08 -2.62 -6.25
C HIS A 139 -9.25 -3.36 -5.20
N PRO A 140 -9.25 -4.71 -5.17
CA PRO A 140 -8.53 -5.49 -4.17
C PRO A 140 -7.02 -5.31 -4.19
N ASP A 141 -6.40 -5.05 -5.34
CA ASP A 141 -4.95 -4.80 -5.43
C ASP A 141 -4.55 -3.52 -4.68
N LEU A 142 -5.42 -2.49 -4.69
CA LEU A 142 -5.17 -1.28 -3.89
C LEU A 142 -5.28 -1.56 -2.39
N LEU A 143 -6.19 -2.44 -1.98
CA LEU A 143 -6.28 -2.88 -0.58
C LEU A 143 -4.99 -3.59 -0.15
N GLU A 144 -4.48 -4.52 -0.97
CA GLU A 144 -3.21 -5.19 -0.70
C GLU A 144 -2.03 -4.21 -0.66
N GLN A 145 -2.00 -3.22 -1.56
CA GLN A 145 -0.99 -2.17 -1.54
C GLN A 145 -1.04 -1.35 -0.24
N ARG A 146 -2.24 -0.99 0.23
CA ARG A 146 -2.41 -0.27 1.51
C ARG A 146 -1.89 -1.10 2.68
N ILE A 147 -2.27 -2.37 2.78
CA ILE A 147 -1.81 -3.29 3.84
C ILE A 147 -0.29 -3.48 3.74
N GLY A 148 0.23 -3.63 2.53
CA GLY A 148 1.66 -3.79 2.24
C GLY A 148 2.53 -2.58 2.63
N ARG A 149 1.97 -1.45 3.06
CA ARG A 149 2.76 -0.35 3.64
C ARG A 149 3.36 -0.74 5.00
N LEU A 150 2.68 -1.58 5.75
CA LEU A 150 3.13 -2.08 7.04
C LEU A 150 3.57 -3.55 6.98
N ASP A 151 2.91 -4.36 6.14
CA ASP A 151 3.19 -5.79 6.00
C ASP A 151 4.34 -6.01 5.01
N ARG A 152 5.57 -5.96 5.54
CA ARG A 152 6.81 -6.14 4.77
C ARG A 152 7.77 -7.07 5.48
N ILE A 153 8.74 -7.60 4.72
CA ILE A 153 9.85 -8.38 5.27
C ILE A 153 10.54 -7.57 6.37
N GLY A 154 10.60 -8.13 7.58
CA GLY A 154 11.17 -7.47 8.76
C GLY A 154 10.12 -6.90 9.73
N GLN A 155 8.83 -6.95 9.41
CA GLN A 155 7.76 -6.63 10.38
C GLN A 155 7.78 -7.65 11.53
N ARG A 156 7.81 -7.14 12.75
CA ARG A 156 7.93 -7.96 13.97
C ARG A 156 6.62 -8.19 14.70
N HIS A 157 5.60 -7.42 14.32
CA HIS A 157 4.29 -7.44 14.97
C HIS A 157 3.20 -7.84 13.98
N THR A 158 2.16 -8.50 14.47
CA THR A 158 0.95 -8.72 13.69
C THR A 158 0.29 -7.38 13.37
N ILE A 159 0.04 -7.12 12.10
CA ILE A 159 -0.65 -5.91 11.66
C ILE A 159 -2.09 -5.93 12.17
N GLN A 160 -2.48 -4.85 12.84
CA GLN A 160 -3.84 -4.64 13.32
C GLN A 160 -4.58 -3.74 12.34
N LEU A 161 -5.54 -4.31 11.62
CA LEU A 161 -6.37 -3.57 10.68
C LEU A 161 -7.63 -3.04 11.37
N HIS A 162 -7.89 -1.76 11.20
CA HIS A 162 -9.07 -1.07 11.71
C HIS A 162 -9.86 -0.51 10.54
N VAL A 163 -11.10 -0.95 10.37
CA VAL A 163 -11.92 -0.61 9.19
C VAL A 163 -13.27 -0.04 9.65
N PRO A 164 -13.35 1.28 9.90
CA PRO A 164 -14.63 1.92 10.17
C PRO A 164 -15.48 1.94 8.90
N HIS A 165 -16.75 1.65 9.01
CA HIS A 165 -17.71 1.76 7.93
C HIS A 165 -19.09 2.18 8.46
N LEU A 166 -19.87 2.80 7.61
CA LEU A 166 -21.24 3.20 7.91
C LEU A 166 -22.17 2.02 7.66
N GLU A 167 -23.15 1.85 8.55
CA GLU A 167 -24.17 0.81 8.44
C GLU A 167 -25.13 1.09 7.27
N ASN A 168 -25.66 0.05 6.66
CA ASN A 168 -26.59 0.11 5.54
C ASN A 168 -26.10 0.95 4.35
N SER A 169 -24.80 0.89 4.08
CA SER A 169 -24.13 1.67 3.04
C SER A 169 -23.34 0.77 2.09
N ALA A 170 -22.90 1.38 0.98
CA ALA A 170 -21.95 0.74 0.06
C ALA A 170 -20.64 0.35 0.76
N GLN A 171 -20.19 1.13 1.75
CA GLN A 171 -19.00 0.83 2.55
C GLN A 171 -19.15 -0.49 3.33
N GLN A 172 -20.31 -0.70 3.98
CA GLN A 172 -20.58 -1.95 4.70
C GLN A 172 -20.58 -3.16 3.76
N ARG A 173 -21.21 -3.05 2.60
CA ARG A 173 -21.23 -4.13 1.61
C ARG A 173 -19.84 -4.40 1.04
N LEU A 174 -19.05 -3.38 0.77
CA LEU A 174 -17.67 -3.55 0.33
C LEU A 174 -16.80 -4.20 1.41
N PHE A 175 -16.98 -3.80 2.68
CA PHE A 175 -16.33 -4.47 3.82
C PHE A 175 -16.71 -5.95 3.89
N GLN A 176 -17.99 -6.29 3.74
CA GLN A 176 -18.47 -7.69 3.74
C GLN A 176 -17.87 -8.49 2.57
N TRP A 177 -17.78 -7.88 1.39
CA TRP A 177 -17.13 -8.50 0.22
C TRP A 177 -15.68 -8.85 0.51
N TYR A 178 -14.88 -7.90 0.96
CA TYR A 178 -13.48 -8.14 1.31
C TYR A 178 -13.32 -9.15 2.45
N HIS A 179 -14.14 -9.05 3.47
CA HIS A 179 -14.03 -9.93 4.65
C HIS A 179 -14.55 -11.35 4.38
N GLN A 180 -15.75 -11.47 3.82
CA GLN A 180 -16.45 -12.76 3.73
C GLN A 180 -16.19 -13.51 2.42
N ALA A 181 -16.12 -12.81 1.29
CA ALA A 181 -15.85 -13.43 0.00
C ALA A 181 -14.36 -13.57 -0.27
N LEU A 182 -13.59 -12.50 -0.16
CA LEU A 182 -12.17 -12.48 -0.52
C LEU A 182 -11.24 -12.90 0.63
N ASN A 183 -11.68 -12.81 1.87
CA ASN A 183 -10.85 -13.03 3.07
C ASN A 183 -9.57 -12.16 3.11
N ALA A 184 -9.62 -10.98 2.48
CA ALA A 184 -8.48 -10.13 2.16
C ALA A 184 -7.89 -9.39 3.38
N PHE A 185 -8.55 -9.40 4.54
CA PHE A 185 -8.02 -8.82 5.77
C PHE A 185 -7.18 -9.80 6.59
N LEU A 186 -7.33 -11.10 6.35
CA LEU A 186 -6.63 -12.15 7.11
C LEU A 186 -5.51 -12.80 6.31
N ASN A 187 -5.64 -12.81 4.98
CA ASN A 187 -4.69 -13.45 4.08
C ASN A 187 -4.47 -12.55 2.85
N THR A 188 -3.29 -12.68 2.23
CA THR A 188 -3.08 -12.13 0.89
C THR A 188 -4.07 -12.76 -0.09
N CYS A 189 -4.57 -11.99 -1.04
CA CYS A 189 -5.57 -12.45 -2.00
C CYS A 189 -4.98 -12.48 -3.43
N PRO A 190 -4.12 -13.46 -3.76
CA PRO A 190 -3.47 -13.55 -5.06
C PRO A 190 -4.47 -13.73 -6.21
N THR A 191 -5.70 -14.10 -5.89
CA THR A 191 -6.83 -14.26 -6.84
C THR A 191 -7.71 -13.02 -6.92
N GLY A 192 -7.39 -11.96 -6.19
CA GLY A 192 -8.21 -10.75 -6.07
C GLY A 192 -8.54 -10.10 -7.40
N ASN A 193 -7.55 -9.97 -8.28
CA ASN A 193 -7.74 -9.38 -9.60
C ASN A 193 -8.66 -10.25 -10.50
N ALA A 194 -8.50 -11.57 -10.48
CA ALA A 194 -9.37 -12.49 -11.24
C ALA A 194 -10.82 -12.40 -10.75
N LEU A 195 -11.01 -12.35 -9.41
CA LEU A 195 -12.34 -12.22 -8.81
C LEU A 195 -12.95 -10.84 -9.10
N GLN A 196 -12.16 -9.77 -9.08
CA GLN A 196 -12.62 -8.44 -9.45
C GLN A 196 -13.09 -8.38 -10.92
N HIS A 197 -12.36 -9.01 -11.82
CA HIS A 197 -12.75 -9.08 -13.22
C HIS A 197 -14.05 -9.88 -13.43
N GLU A 198 -14.21 -11.00 -12.73
CA GLU A 198 -15.36 -11.90 -12.84
C GLU A 198 -16.61 -11.31 -12.15
N PHE A 199 -16.48 -10.77 -10.95
CA PHE A 199 -17.58 -10.33 -10.11
C PHE A 199 -17.83 -8.82 -10.12
N GLY A 200 -16.86 -8.00 -10.48
CA GLY A 200 -16.96 -6.53 -10.44
C GLY A 200 -18.19 -5.95 -11.14
N PRO A 201 -18.57 -6.41 -12.35
CA PRO A 201 -19.79 -5.92 -13.01
C PRO A 201 -21.09 -6.23 -12.26
N ARG A 202 -21.10 -7.28 -11.41
CA ARG A 202 -22.25 -7.66 -10.57
C ARG A 202 -22.17 -7.02 -9.19
N LEU A 203 -20.96 -6.80 -8.69
CA LEU A 203 -20.68 -6.23 -7.37
C LEU A 203 -21.12 -4.76 -7.30
N LEU A 204 -20.66 -3.93 -8.24
CA LEU A 204 -20.88 -2.49 -8.22
C LEU A 204 -22.38 -2.11 -8.10
N PRO A 205 -23.31 -2.65 -8.90
CA PRO A 205 -24.73 -2.32 -8.74
C PRO A 205 -25.36 -2.77 -7.41
N LEU A 206 -24.78 -3.80 -6.78
CA LEU A 206 -25.26 -4.33 -5.52
C LEU A 206 -24.70 -3.59 -4.30
N LEU A 207 -23.64 -2.79 -4.46
CA LEU A 207 -23.12 -1.96 -3.36
C LEU A 207 -24.11 -0.88 -2.95
N ASP A 208 -24.78 -0.23 -3.88
CA ASP A 208 -25.74 0.86 -3.60
C ASP A 208 -27.10 0.42 -3.08
N GLY A 209 -27.34 -0.84 -2.97
CA GLY A 209 -28.63 -1.38 -2.60
C GLY A 209 -28.97 -2.59 -3.46
N GLY A 210 -30.11 -3.13 -3.29
CA GLY A 210 -30.53 -4.36 -3.97
C GLY A 210 -31.02 -5.38 -2.96
N GLU A 211 -31.61 -6.46 -3.47
CA GLU A 211 -32.16 -7.51 -2.61
C GLU A 211 -31.05 -8.19 -1.80
N ASP A 212 -31.23 -8.31 -0.49
CA ASP A 212 -30.28 -8.98 0.40
C ASP A 212 -29.98 -10.41 -0.04
N LYS A 213 -30.97 -11.11 -0.63
CA LYS A 213 -30.75 -12.45 -1.20
C LYS A 213 -29.75 -12.47 -2.35
N ALA A 214 -29.77 -11.44 -3.21
CA ALA A 214 -28.81 -11.34 -4.32
C ALA A 214 -27.41 -11.03 -3.78
N TRP A 215 -27.34 -10.23 -2.72
CA TRP A 215 -26.09 -9.92 -2.01
C TRP A 215 -25.49 -11.17 -1.35
N ASP A 216 -26.28 -11.91 -0.57
CA ASP A 216 -25.84 -13.15 0.08
C ASP A 216 -25.38 -14.21 -0.95
N ALA A 217 -26.09 -14.34 -2.07
CA ALA A 217 -25.70 -15.23 -3.16
C ALA A 217 -24.35 -14.82 -3.76
N LEU A 218 -24.14 -13.51 -4.00
CA LEU A 218 -22.87 -12.99 -4.53
C LEU A 218 -21.69 -13.27 -3.58
N LEU A 219 -21.88 -13.08 -2.28
CA LEU A 219 -20.86 -13.41 -1.27
C LEU A 219 -20.50 -14.90 -1.26
N ALA A 220 -21.53 -15.76 -1.33
CA ALA A 220 -21.33 -17.21 -1.34
C ALA A 220 -20.60 -17.69 -2.62
N GLU A 221 -21.02 -17.18 -3.78
CA GLU A 221 -20.37 -17.48 -5.08
C GLU A 221 -18.91 -16.97 -5.09
N GLY A 222 -18.67 -15.74 -4.62
CA GLY A 222 -17.32 -15.16 -4.55
C GLY A 222 -16.37 -15.97 -3.67
N ARG A 223 -16.87 -16.43 -2.50
CA ARG A 223 -16.11 -17.31 -1.61
C ARG A 223 -15.77 -18.64 -2.27
N ALA A 224 -16.76 -19.32 -2.85
CA ALA A 224 -16.55 -20.60 -3.50
C ALA A 224 -15.56 -20.49 -4.68
N ARG A 225 -15.66 -19.40 -5.45
CA ARG A 225 -14.75 -19.15 -6.56
C ARG A 225 -13.32 -18.86 -6.11
N ARG A 226 -13.15 -18.07 -5.04
CA ARG A 226 -11.85 -17.83 -4.42
C ARG A 226 -11.19 -19.15 -4.00
N GLU A 227 -11.93 -19.99 -3.25
CA GLU A 227 -11.42 -21.28 -2.78
C GLU A 227 -11.01 -22.21 -3.93
N ALA A 228 -11.78 -22.21 -5.03
CA ALA A 228 -11.44 -22.97 -6.23
C ALA A 228 -10.15 -22.46 -6.89
N LEU A 229 -10.00 -21.14 -7.07
CA LEU A 229 -8.81 -20.53 -7.66
C LEU A 229 -7.57 -20.73 -6.79
N GLU A 230 -7.70 -20.62 -5.48
CA GLU A 230 -6.60 -20.89 -4.54
C GLU A 230 -6.14 -22.36 -4.62
N ALA A 231 -7.09 -23.31 -4.71
CA ALA A 231 -6.77 -24.73 -4.90
C ALA A 231 -6.06 -24.98 -6.23
N GLU A 232 -6.50 -24.33 -7.32
CA GLU A 232 -5.81 -24.40 -8.62
C GLU A 232 -4.39 -23.86 -8.57
N LEU A 233 -4.17 -22.73 -7.87
CA LEU A 233 -2.84 -22.14 -7.68
C LEU A 233 -1.92 -23.06 -6.87
N HIS A 234 -2.43 -23.64 -5.78
CA HIS A 234 -1.65 -24.58 -4.97
C HIS A 234 -1.27 -25.83 -5.78
N SER A 235 -2.21 -26.44 -6.49
CA SER A 235 -1.92 -27.61 -7.32
C SER A 235 -0.92 -27.31 -8.45
N GLY A 236 -1.02 -26.12 -9.05
CA GLY A 236 -0.06 -25.66 -10.06
C GLY A 236 1.34 -25.43 -9.51
N ARG A 237 1.44 -24.84 -8.31
CA ARG A 237 2.72 -24.61 -7.60
C ARG A 237 3.38 -25.93 -7.18
N ASP A 238 2.61 -26.87 -6.63
CA ASP A 238 3.08 -28.19 -6.24
C ASP A 238 3.59 -28.97 -7.46
N ARG A 239 2.87 -28.89 -8.58
CA ARG A 239 3.30 -29.52 -9.84
C ARG A 239 4.59 -28.92 -10.40
N LEU A 240 4.81 -27.61 -10.27
CA LEU A 240 6.07 -26.98 -10.67
C LEU A 240 7.21 -27.39 -9.74
N LEU A 241 6.96 -27.52 -8.43
CA LEU A 241 7.95 -28.02 -7.48
C LEU A 241 8.30 -29.48 -7.77
N GLU A 242 7.32 -30.34 -8.07
CA GLU A 242 7.56 -31.74 -8.48
C GLU A 242 8.38 -31.82 -9.78
N LEU A 243 8.07 -31.01 -10.78
CA LEU A 243 8.81 -30.98 -12.04
C LEU A 243 10.26 -30.49 -11.83
N ASN A 244 10.46 -29.50 -10.96
CA ASN A 244 11.79 -28.98 -10.64
C ASN A 244 12.57 -29.88 -9.67
N SER A 245 11.89 -30.65 -8.80
CA SER A 245 12.54 -31.60 -7.89
C SER A 245 12.84 -32.96 -8.52
N GLY A 246 12.24 -33.27 -9.66
CA GLY A 246 12.45 -34.52 -10.40
C GLY A 246 13.74 -34.60 -11.22
N GLY A 247 14.50 -33.52 -11.33
CA GLY A 247 15.79 -33.45 -12.03
C GLY A 247 16.94 -33.93 -11.18
N ALA A 248 16.98 -35.23 -10.84
CA ALA A 248 18.12 -35.80 -10.13
C ALA A 248 19.39 -35.72 -11.01
N GLY A 249 20.31 -34.86 -10.64
CA GLY A 249 21.66 -34.80 -11.20
C GLY A 249 21.98 -33.63 -12.15
N GLU A 250 20.99 -32.97 -12.75
CA GLU A 250 21.27 -31.80 -13.61
C GLU A 250 21.55 -30.53 -12.77
N GLY A 251 21.03 -30.46 -11.56
CA GLY A 251 21.24 -29.32 -10.66
C GLY A 251 22.68 -29.20 -10.13
N GLU A 252 23.33 -30.32 -9.83
CA GLU A 252 24.73 -30.30 -9.39
C GLU A 252 25.67 -29.87 -10.53
N ALA A 253 25.43 -30.38 -11.75
CA ALA A 253 26.22 -29.99 -12.92
C ALA A 253 26.02 -28.52 -13.28
N LEU A 254 24.82 -27.96 -13.04
CA LEU A 254 24.55 -26.53 -13.27
C LEU A 254 25.20 -25.67 -12.21
N VAL A 255 25.21 -26.09 -10.94
CA VAL A 255 25.90 -25.40 -9.86
C VAL A 255 27.41 -25.40 -10.11
N GLU A 256 28.03 -26.55 -10.48
CA GLU A 256 29.45 -26.63 -10.84
C GLU A 256 29.77 -25.71 -12.04
N ALA A 257 28.90 -25.66 -13.08
CA ALA A 257 29.13 -24.79 -14.22
C ALA A 257 28.99 -23.30 -13.89
N ILE A 258 28.13 -22.94 -12.93
CA ILE A 258 28.01 -21.55 -12.43
C ILE A 258 29.24 -21.20 -11.59
N GLU A 259 29.68 -22.07 -10.68
CA GLU A 259 30.88 -21.87 -9.87
C GLU A 259 32.14 -21.76 -10.74
N GLU A 260 32.30 -22.61 -11.77
CA GLU A 260 33.39 -22.48 -12.75
C GLU A 260 33.34 -21.15 -13.50
N GLN A 261 32.14 -20.61 -13.80
CA GLN A 261 31.96 -19.36 -14.50
C GLN A 261 32.17 -18.14 -13.61
N ASP A 262 31.83 -18.25 -12.32
CA ASP A 262 32.11 -17.22 -11.31
C ASP A 262 33.60 -17.10 -10.99
N ASP A 263 34.33 -18.22 -11.04
CA ASP A 263 35.79 -18.27 -10.88
C ASP A 263 36.56 -17.85 -12.16
N ASP A 264 35.87 -17.65 -13.29
CA ASP A 264 36.50 -17.20 -14.53
C ASP A 264 36.81 -15.69 -14.49
N PHE A 265 38.12 -15.39 -14.47
CA PHE A 265 38.62 -14.01 -14.52
C PHE A 265 38.41 -13.29 -15.89
N ALA A 266 37.73 -13.90 -16.84
CA ALA A 266 37.50 -13.32 -18.15
C ALA A 266 36.69 -12.02 -18.10
N LEU A 267 35.61 -12.02 -17.28
CA LEU A 267 34.76 -10.83 -17.11
C LEU A 267 35.45 -9.69 -16.36
N PRO A 268 36.11 -9.91 -15.20
CA PRO A 268 36.90 -8.88 -14.54
C PRO A 268 37.96 -8.28 -15.45
N ILE A 269 38.75 -9.09 -16.16
CA ILE A 269 39.78 -8.62 -17.09
C ILE A 269 39.16 -7.83 -18.26
N TYR A 270 38.00 -8.23 -18.77
CA TYR A 270 37.31 -7.50 -19.80
C TYR A 270 36.83 -6.13 -19.29
N MET A 271 36.27 -6.07 -18.07
CA MET A 271 35.81 -4.84 -17.44
C MET A 271 36.97 -3.87 -17.16
N GLU A 272 38.10 -4.35 -16.65
CA GLU A 272 39.30 -3.51 -16.49
C GLU A 272 39.75 -2.86 -17.81
N ARG A 273 39.83 -3.66 -18.90
CA ARG A 273 40.17 -3.15 -20.20
C ARG A 273 39.15 -2.13 -20.74
N LEU A 274 37.89 -2.35 -20.43
CA LEU A 274 36.82 -1.41 -20.78
C LEU A 274 36.99 -0.09 -20.01
N PHE A 275 37.23 -0.16 -18.71
CA PHE A 275 37.46 1.02 -17.88
C PHE A 275 38.71 1.80 -18.36
N ASP A 276 39.79 1.11 -18.63
CA ASP A 276 41.00 1.73 -19.20
C ASP A 276 40.72 2.40 -20.55
N ALA A 277 39.98 1.74 -21.45
CA ALA A 277 39.65 2.27 -22.77
C ALA A 277 38.79 3.54 -22.71
N TYR A 278 37.91 3.64 -21.72
CA TYR A 278 37.06 4.82 -21.49
C TYR A 278 37.71 5.86 -20.57
N GLY A 279 38.87 5.57 -20.01
CA GLY A 279 39.57 6.48 -19.09
C GLY A 279 38.89 6.57 -17.73
N ILE A 280 38.35 5.48 -17.26
CA ILE A 280 37.73 5.35 -15.94
C ILE A 280 38.76 4.75 -14.98
N HIS A 281 38.93 5.36 -13.85
CA HIS A 281 39.79 4.84 -12.79
C HIS A 281 39.03 3.92 -11.85
N SER A 282 39.54 2.69 -11.65
CA SER A 282 38.99 1.72 -10.73
C SER A 282 39.90 1.57 -9.49
N GLU A 283 39.27 1.55 -8.30
CA GLU A 283 39.92 1.31 -7.02
C GLU A 283 39.23 0.16 -6.31
N ASP A 284 39.99 -0.74 -5.67
CA ASP A 284 39.45 -1.82 -4.86
C ASP A 284 38.72 -1.26 -3.64
N HIS A 285 37.47 -1.67 -3.45
CA HIS A 285 36.68 -1.31 -2.28
C HIS A 285 36.54 -2.47 -1.28
N SER A 286 36.29 -3.67 -1.79
CA SER A 286 36.20 -4.91 -1.02
C SER A 286 36.51 -6.11 -1.92
N GLU A 287 36.49 -7.33 -1.37
CA GLU A 287 36.75 -8.56 -2.15
C GLU A 287 35.86 -8.69 -3.40
N ASN A 288 34.67 -8.08 -3.42
CA ASN A 288 33.68 -8.21 -4.50
C ASN A 288 33.18 -6.87 -5.04
N ALA A 289 33.85 -5.76 -4.77
CA ALA A 289 33.38 -4.44 -5.23
C ALA A 289 34.56 -3.52 -5.58
N LEU A 290 34.35 -2.75 -6.65
CA LEU A 290 35.27 -1.72 -7.14
C LEU A 290 34.59 -0.34 -7.05
N ILE A 291 35.35 0.70 -6.71
CA ILE A 291 34.91 2.08 -6.85
C ILE A 291 35.41 2.59 -8.22
N LEU A 292 34.47 3.05 -9.05
CA LEU A 292 34.75 3.64 -10.35
C LEU A 292 34.69 5.16 -10.27
N LYS A 293 35.74 5.83 -10.71
CA LYS A 293 35.83 7.29 -10.72
C LYS A 293 36.16 7.82 -12.12
N PRO A 294 35.59 8.95 -12.54
CA PRO A 294 36.01 9.58 -13.79
C PRO A 294 37.46 10.06 -13.70
N SER A 295 38.27 9.78 -14.70
CA SER A 295 39.62 10.34 -14.81
C SER A 295 39.67 11.56 -15.74
N GLU A 296 40.75 12.33 -15.70
CA GLU A 296 40.99 13.46 -16.62
C GLU A 296 41.04 13.02 -18.10
N LYS A 297 41.18 11.71 -18.35
CA LYS A 297 41.27 11.12 -19.70
C LYS A 297 39.96 10.47 -20.15
N MET A 298 38.89 10.67 -19.44
CA MET A 298 37.61 10.09 -19.77
C MET A 298 37.12 10.53 -21.15
N LEU A 299 36.88 9.57 -22.05
CA LEU A 299 36.60 9.83 -23.47
C LEU A 299 35.14 10.18 -23.74
N ASP A 300 34.20 9.77 -22.87
CA ASP A 300 32.78 9.98 -23.07
C ASP A 300 32.10 10.34 -21.74
N ALA A 301 31.53 11.55 -21.68
CA ALA A 301 30.72 12.01 -20.55
C ALA A 301 29.36 11.27 -20.40
N GLY A 302 29.00 10.44 -21.37
CA GLY A 302 27.78 9.62 -21.35
C GLY A 302 27.92 8.26 -20.65
N PHE A 303 29.11 7.91 -20.19
CA PHE A 303 29.27 6.71 -19.35
C PHE A 303 28.55 6.94 -18.03
N PRO A 304 27.69 5.98 -17.55
CA PRO A 304 26.83 6.18 -16.39
C PRO A 304 27.61 6.12 -15.06
N LEU A 305 28.58 7.00 -14.92
CA LEU A 305 29.16 7.32 -13.63
C LEU A 305 28.33 8.45 -13.05
N GLY A 306 27.80 8.24 -11.83
CA GLY A 306 27.12 9.29 -11.07
C GLY A 306 27.99 10.54 -10.88
N ASP A 307 27.96 11.14 -9.74
CA ASP A 307 28.72 12.35 -9.43
C ASP A 307 30.25 12.10 -9.36
N ALA A 308 31.04 13.18 -9.25
CA ALA A 308 32.49 13.16 -9.16
C ALA A 308 33.09 12.32 -8.00
N GLU A 309 32.25 11.85 -7.09
CA GLU A 309 32.65 11.01 -5.95
C GLU A 309 32.78 9.51 -6.29
N GLY A 310 32.33 9.11 -7.48
CA GLY A 310 32.41 7.71 -7.96
C GLY A 310 31.16 6.88 -7.63
N VAL A 311 31.09 5.70 -8.24
CA VAL A 311 30.03 4.69 -8.06
C VAL A 311 30.67 3.38 -7.61
N THR A 312 30.04 2.71 -6.65
CA THR A 312 30.45 1.40 -6.14
C THR A 312 29.65 0.30 -6.79
#